data_8ca191ce9359880a9e8d4d32445503fb
#
_entry.id   8ca191ce9359880a9e8d4d32445503fb
#
_cell.length_a   1.000
_cell.length_b   1.000
_cell.length_c   1.000
_cell.angle_alpha   90.00
_cell.angle_beta   90.00
_cell.angle_gamma   90.00
#
_symmetry.space_group_name_H-M   'P 1'
#
loop_
_entity.id
_entity.type
_entity.pdbx_description
1 polymer ?
#
loop_
_entity_poly.entity_id
_entity_poly.type
_entity_poly.pdbx_seq_one_letter_code
_entity_poly.pdbx_strand_id
1 'polypeptide(L)'
;MPFPPAPQGGFPEDRVVWVFGHPRSGTTWLGHLLADGLNLKMWNEPYLGQVLGFANLLRDNEPARFQDPTFWMSEQQEAHWPASLNTFFMDVIARQGGAAKDHAGLAIKEPNGTVVAPLLLKALPQAKAIFVLRDPRDVIASLIDARKPGSWMGERVAEEFNRTRVVNQSIKRFQRIAAGLQELEQTAAGRLYEMVYERLRTDTFGEMRHLAHVLGIPCDEAVLRAAVDKNAYERIPAERKGPGKFVRTARVGGWQEELEPGEITAIHRQLGDFLRSRGYEIPGEAGGRP
;
A
#
# COMPACT_ATOMS: atom_id res chain seq x y z
N MET A 1 -26.42 16.48 -21.99
CA MET A 1 -25.77 17.64 -21.32
C MET A 1 -24.28 17.50 -21.53
N PRO A 2 -23.53 18.55 -21.91
CA PRO A 2 -22.08 18.49 -21.96
C PRO A 2 -21.53 18.22 -20.55
N PHE A 3 -20.46 17.45 -20.45
CA PHE A 3 -19.78 17.20 -19.18
C PHE A 3 -19.24 18.53 -18.63
N PRO A 4 -19.38 18.81 -17.33
CA PRO A 4 -18.80 20.01 -16.75
C PRO A 4 -17.28 19.99 -16.95
N PRO A 5 -16.65 21.16 -17.23
CA PRO A 5 -15.19 21.23 -17.34
C PRO A 5 -14.54 20.77 -16.04
N ALA A 6 -13.33 20.22 -16.14
CA ALA A 6 -12.55 19.85 -14.95
C ALA A 6 -12.37 21.11 -14.05
N PRO A 7 -12.50 20.96 -12.72
CA PRO A 7 -12.31 22.09 -11.82
C PRO A 7 -10.88 22.63 -11.95
N GLN A 8 -10.75 23.96 -12.01
CA GLN A 8 -9.44 24.60 -11.93
C GLN A 8 -8.90 24.50 -10.52
N GLY A 9 -7.64 24.13 -10.33
CA GLY A 9 -6.96 24.14 -9.04
C GLY A 9 -6.68 22.77 -8.40
N GLY A 10 -6.73 21.69 -9.17
CA GLY A 10 -6.30 20.36 -8.74
C GLY A 10 -4.79 20.30 -8.43
N PHE A 11 -4.37 19.25 -7.73
CA PHE A 11 -2.94 19.00 -7.49
C PHE A 11 -2.21 18.72 -8.82
N PRO A 12 -1.06 19.40 -9.09
CA PRO A 12 -0.20 19.01 -10.19
C PRO A 12 0.40 17.61 -9.89
N GLU A 13 0.76 16.91 -10.96
CA GLU A 13 1.15 15.51 -10.89
C GLU A 13 2.38 15.27 -9.99
N ASP A 14 3.36 16.16 -10.02
CA ASP A 14 4.58 16.10 -9.20
C ASP A 14 4.32 16.28 -7.69
N ARG A 15 3.12 16.72 -7.32
CA ARG A 15 2.64 16.81 -5.93
C ARG A 15 1.72 15.64 -5.53
N VAL A 16 1.58 14.64 -6.38
CA VAL A 16 0.84 13.41 -6.07
C VAL A 16 1.80 12.37 -5.50
N VAL A 17 1.42 11.76 -4.38
CA VAL A 17 2.16 10.69 -3.71
C VAL A 17 1.25 9.49 -3.53
N TRP A 18 1.57 8.39 -4.19
CA TRP A 18 0.91 7.12 -3.96
C TRP A 18 1.41 6.46 -2.67
N VAL A 19 0.53 5.90 -1.87
CA VAL A 19 0.87 5.09 -0.70
C VAL A 19 0.39 3.67 -0.94
N PHE A 20 1.32 2.81 -1.30
CA PHE A 20 1.13 1.39 -1.54
C PHE A 20 1.57 0.54 -0.34
N GLY A 21 1.26 -0.73 -0.39
CA GLY A 21 1.62 -1.74 0.59
C GLY A 21 0.52 -2.78 0.70
N HIS A 22 0.83 -3.92 1.30
CA HIS A 22 -0.23 -4.91 1.57
C HIS A 22 -1.24 -4.32 2.59
N PRO A 23 -2.56 -4.54 2.45
CA PRO A 23 -3.48 -4.27 3.55
C PRO A 23 -2.93 -4.84 4.86
N ARG A 24 -2.99 -4.08 5.94
CA ARG A 24 -2.42 -4.38 7.28
C ARG A 24 -0.91 -4.14 7.42
N SER A 25 -0.24 -3.56 6.44
CA SER A 25 1.18 -3.17 6.60
C SER A 25 1.39 -1.82 7.31
N GLY A 26 0.34 -1.11 7.74
CA GLY A 26 0.47 0.18 8.43
C GLY A 26 0.24 1.41 7.56
N THR A 27 -0.22 1.25 6.32
CA THR A 27 -0.51 2.35 5.39
C THR A 27 -1.45 3.42 5.94
N THR A 28 -2.43 3.03 6.78
CA THR A 28 -3.36 3.98 7.42
C THR A 28 -2.65 4.83 8.48
N TRP A 29 -1.79 4.25 9.28
CA TRP A 29 -0.99 4.98 10.26
C TRP A 29 -0.04 5.97 9.58
N LEU A 30 0.69 5.51 8.55
CA LEU A 30 1.52 6.39 7.73
C LEU A 30 0.67 7.53 7.12
N GLY A 31 -0.54 7.23 6.63
CA GLY A 31 -1.44 8.24 6.09
C GLY A 31 -1.76 9.36 7.09
N HIS A 32 -2.02 9.02 8.36
CA HIS A 32 -2.23 10.02 9.40
C HIS A 32 -0.98 10.85 9.67
N LEU A 33 0.20 10.23 9.70
CA LEU A 33 1.48 10.93 9.86
C LEU A 33 1.76 11.88 8.69
N LEU A 34 1.45 11.49 7.45
CA LEU A 34 1.58 12.34 6.26
C LEU A 34 0.64 13.56 6.32
N ALA A 35 -0.60 13.35 6.74
CA ALA A 35 -1.57 14.42 6.86
C ALA A 35 -1.20 15.42 7.97
N ASP A 36 -0.96 14.90 9.17
CA ASP A 36 -0.75 15.74 10.36
C ASP A 36 0.67 16.34 10.40
N GLY A 37 1.67 15.62 9.92
CA GLY A 37 3.08 16.02 10.03
C GLY A 37 3.66 16.70 8.80
N LEU A 38 3.15 16.39 7.60
CA LEU A 38 3.66 16.91 6.33
C LEU A 38 2.60 17.68 5.54
N ASN A 39 1.45 17.94 6.12
CA ASN A 39 0.36 18.68 5.49
C ASN A 39 -0.05 18.13 4.11
N LEU A 40 -0.04 16.80 3.93
CA LEU A 40 -0.57 16.19 2.73
C LEU A 40 -2.09 15.98 2.86
N LYS A 41 -2.84 16.35 1.83
CA LYS A 41 -4.25 15.96 1.76
C LYS A 41 -4.33 14.45 1.55
N MET A 42 -5.09 13.76 2.41
CA MET A 42 -5.27 12.31 2.28
C MET A 42 -6.50 11.96 1.46
N TRP A 43 -6.31 11.11 0.45
CA TRP A 43 -7.38 10.42 -0.26
C TRP A 43 -7.29 8.92 0.04
N ASN A 44 -8.20 8.47 0.89
CA ASN A 44 -8.17 7.12 1.43
C ASN A 44 -8.93 6.15 0.54
N GLU A 45 -8.22 5.16 0.01
CA GLU A 45 -8.76 4.00 -0.71
C GLU A 45 -9.83 4.35 -1.74
N PRO A 46 -9.49 5.16 -2.77
CA PRO A 46 -10.45 5.50 -3.83
C PRO A 46 -10.77 4.31 -4.75
N TYR A 47 -10.12 3.16 -4.54
CA TYR A 47 -10.25 1.92 -5.31
C TYR A 47 -9.89 2.06 -6.81
N LEU A 48 -9.18 3.11 -7.20
CA LEU A 48 -8.71 3.30 -8.57
C LEU A 48 -7.82 2.13 -9.03
N GLY A 49 -6.85 1.77 -8.19
CA GLY A 49 -5.97 0.65 -8.46
C GLY A 49 -6.67 -0.71 -8.34
N GLN A 50 -7.67 -0.84 -7.46
CA GLN A 50 -8.41 -2.09 -7.34
C GLN A 50 -9.23 -2.41 -8.59
N VAL A 51 -9.86 -1.40 -9.18
CA VAL A 51 -10.62 -1.57 -10.44
C VAL A 51 -9.69 -2.03 -11.56
N LEU A 52 -8.49 -1.43 -11.67
CA LEU A 52 -7.49 -1.85 -12.65
C LEU A 52 -6.88 -3.21 -12.32
N GLY A 53 -6.77 -3.56 -11.02
CA GLY A 53 -6.31 -4.87 -10.58
C GLY A 53 -7.23 -6.01 -10.99
N PHE A 54 -8.51 -5.74 -11.23
CA PHE A 54 -9.44 -6.71 -11.80
C PHE A 54 -9.01 -7.16 -13.22
N ALA A 55 -8.36 -6.29 -13.98
CA ALA A 55 -7.80 -6.64 -15.28
C ALA A 55 -6.73 -7.75 -15.19
N ASN A 56 -5.89 -7.72 -14.14
CA ASN A 56 -4.91 -8.79 -13.95
C ASN A 56 -5.57 -10.13 -13.63
N LEU A 57 -6.69 -10.12 -12.89
CA LEU A 57 -7.46 -11.35 -12.65
C LEU A 57 -8.09 -11.89 -13.94
N LEU A 58 -8.57 -11.01 -14.82
CA LEU A 58 -9.08 -11.42 -16.14
C LEU A 58 -7.96 -12.00 -16.98
N ARG A 59 -6.77 -11.40 -16.99
CA ARG A 59 -5.61 -11.90 -17.74
C ARG A 59 -5.20 -13.28 -17.29
N ASP A 60 -5.17 -13.54 -15.99
CA ASP A 60 -4.87 -14.86 -15.43
C ASP A 60 -5.89 -15.94 -15.83
N ASN A 61 -7.16 -15.57 -15.95
CA ASN A 61 -8.26 -16.51 -16.20
C ASN A 61 -8.63 -16.64 -17.70
N GLU A 62 -8.46 -15.58 -18.48
CA GLU A 62 -8.84 -15.52 -19.89
C GLU A 62 -7.71 -14.91 -20.74
N PRO A 63 -6.50 -15.52 -20.78
CA PRO A 63 -5.33 -14.93 -21.45
C PRO A 63 -5.58 -14.69 -22.95
N ALA A 64 -6.33 -15.55 -23.64
CA ALA A 64 -6.63 -15.40 -25.06
C ALA A 64 -7.41 -14.11 -25.38
N ARG A 65 -8.22 -13.60 -24.44
CA ARG A 65 -8.95 -12.34 -24.60
C ARG A 65 -8.01 -11.15 -24.75
N PHE A 66 -6.87 -11.17 -24.06
CA PHE A 66 -5.88 -10.09 -24.11
C PHE A 66 -5.07 -10.07 -25.43
N GLN A 67 -5.13 -11.15 -26.20
CA GLN A 67 -4.54 -11.22 -27.54
C GLN A 67 -5.51 -10.77 -28.64
N ASP A 68 -6.81 -10.63 -28.33
CA ASP A 68 -7.79 -10.12 -29.27
C ASP A 68 -7.63 -8.59 -29.42
N PRO A 69 -7.26 -8.08 -30.63
CA PRO A 69 -7.04 -6.64 -30.84
C PRO A 69 -8.29 -5.78 -30.66
N THR A 70 -9.48 -6.38 -30.69
CA THR A 70 -10.76 -5.68 -30.44
C THR A 70 -11.06 -5.50 -28.96
N PHE A 71 -10.36 -6.22 -28.08
CA PHE A 71 -10.50 -6.04 -26.66
C PHE A 71 -9.71 -4.82 -26.21
N TRP A 72 -10.39 -3.87 -25.53
CA TRP A 72 -9.79 -2.57 -25.14
C TRP A 72 -8.58 -2.69 -24.19
N MET A 73 -8.42 -3.83 -23.48
CA MET A 73 -7.26 -4.14 -22.64
C MET A 73 -6.32 -5.14 -23.29
N SER A 74 -6.36 -5.30 -24.63
CA SER A 74 -5.46 -6.22 -25.33
C SER A 74 -3.99 -5.79 -25.22
N GLU A 75 -3.07 -6.71 -25.47
CA GLU A 75 -1.64 -6.44 -25.48
C GLU A 75 -1.26 -5.36 -26.50
N GLN A 76 -1.96 -5.27 -27.65
CA GLN A 76 -1.75 -4.22 -28.64
C GLN A 76 -2.15 -2.82 -28.15
N GLN A 77 -3.08 -2.74 -27.21
CA GLN A 77 -3.53 -1.49 -26.61
C GLN A 77 -2.73 -1.10 -25.36
N GLU A 78 -1.95 -2.02 -24.79
CA GLU A 78 -1.25 -1.82 -23.52
C GLU A 78 -0.31 -0.60 -23.54
N ALA A 79 0.34 -0.32 -24.66
CA ALA A 79 1.20 0.85 -24.82
C ALA A 79 0.45 2.20 -24.68
N HIS A 80 -0.86 2.22 -24.93
CA HIS A 80 -1.69 3.43 -24.89
C HIS A 80 -2.36 3.66 -23.53
N TRP A 81 -2.44 2.63 -22.69
CA TRP A 81 -3.12 2.74 -21.38
C TRP A 81 -2.56 3.82 -20.47
N PRO A 82 -1.22 3.99 -20.33
CA PRO A 82 -0.69 5.01 -19.44
C PRO A 82 -1.19 6.41 -19.78
N ALA A 83 -1.24 6.80 -21.06
CA ALA A 83 -1.71 8.11 -21.48
C ALA A 83 -3.22 8.31 -21.21
N SER A 84 -4.04 7.30 -21.51
CA SER A 84 -5.48 7.32 -21.22
C SER A 84 -5.76 7.39 -19.74
N LEU A 85 -5.03 6.61 -18.93
CA LEU A 85 -5.14 6.61 -17.49
C LEU A 85 -4.63 7.91 -16.86
N ASN A 86 -3.58 8.55 -17.43
CA ASN A 86 -3.12 9.86 -16.97
C ASN A 86 -4.26 10.89 -17.08
N THR A 87 -4.90 10.99 -18.23
CA THR A 87 -6.04 11.90 -18.43
C THR A 87 -7.15 11.62 -17.43
N PHE A 88 -7.52 10.36 -17.26
CA PHE A 88 -8.55 9.95 -16.29
C PHE A 88 -8.15 10.31 -14.85
N PHE A 89 -6.95 9.94 -14.42
CA PHE A 89 -6.50 10.21 -13.04
C PHE A 89 -6.39 11.70 -12.77
N MET A 90 -5.83 12.49 -13.70
CA MET A 90 -5.70 13.92 -13.50
C MET A 90 -7.06 14.63 -13.42
N ASP A 91 -8.06 14.20 -14.21
CA ASP A 91 -9.43 14.70 -14.09
C ASP A 91 -10.05 14.36 -12.73
N VAL A 92 -9.92 13.10 -12.29
CA VAL A 92 -10.46 12.65 -11.01
C VAL A 92 -9.74 13.33 -9.82
N ILE A 93 -8.41 13.48 -9.90
CA ILE A 93 -7.61 14.20 -8.90
C ILE A 93 -8.04 15.67 -8.83
N ALA A 94 -8.26 16.33 -9.97
CA ALA A 94 -8.71 17.71 -10.01
C ALA A 94 -10.07 17.88 -9.32
N ARG A 95 -11.00 16.95 -9.49
CA ARG A 95 -12.32 16.97 -8.85
C ARG A 95 -12.25 16.73 -7.34
N GLN A 96 -11.32 15.89 -6.88
CA GLN A 96 -11.12 15.59 -5.44
C GLN A 96 -10.20 16.61 -4.76
N GLY A 97 -9.38 17.29 -5.55
CA GLY A 97 -8.32 18.14 -5.05
C GLY A 97 -8.77 19.40 -4.32
N GLY A 98 -9.85 20.01 -4.69
CA GLY A 98 -10.50 21.22 -4.14
C GLY A 98 -9.60 22.26 -3.45
N ALA A 99 -8.65 21.88 -2.65
CA ALA A 99 -7.83 22.73 -1.79
C ALA A 99 -6.30 22.51 -2.01
N ALA A 100 -5.87 22.36 -3.25
CA ALA A 100 -4.45 22.17 -3.59
C ALA A 100 -3.54 23.29 -3.05
N LYS A 101 -4.10 24.50 -2.88
CA LYS A 101 -3.37 25.66 -2.32
C LYS A 101 -3.10 25.54 -0.81
N ASP A 102 -3.88 24.73 -0.08
CA ASP A 102 -3.83 24.64 1.38
C ASP A 102 -2.98 23.48 1.86
N HIS A 103 -2.48 22.62 0.93
CA HIS A 103 -1.73 21.42 1.24
C HIS A 103 -0.41 21.34 0.46
N ALA A 104 0.58 20.66 1.04
CA ALA A 104 1.87 20.41 0.39
C ALA A 104 1.74 19.47 -0.81
N GLY A 105 0.75 18.57 -0.82
CA GLY A 105 0.48 17.63 -1.90
C GLY A 105 -0.73 16.75 -1.60
N LEU A 106 -1.00 15.80 -2.48
CA LEU A 106 -2.06 14.80 -2.35
C LEU A 106 -1.44 13.42 -2.14
N ALA A 107 -1.74 12.79 -1.00
CA ALA A 107 -1.39 11.39 -0.78
C ALA A 107 -2.59 10.49 -1.07
N ILE A 108 -2.45 9.60 -2.05
CA ILE A 108 -3.46 8.63 -2.42
C ILE A 108 -3.10 7.29 -1.79
N LYS A 109 -3.77 6.95 -0.69
CA LYS A 109 -3.55 5.67 -0.01
C LYS A 109 -4.36 4.57 -0.69
N GLU A 110 -3.67 3.67 -1.41
CA GLU A 110 -4.31 2.65 -2.24
C GLU A 110 -3.67 1.25 -2.06
N PRO A 111 -3.75 0.65 -0.85
CA PRO A 111 -3.16 -0.66 -0.60
C PRO A 111 -3.81 -1.77 -1.44
N ASN A 112 -5.05 -1.57 -1.88
CA ASN A 112 -5.75 -2.52 -2.74
C ASN A 112 -5.25 -2.47 -4.19
N GLY A 113 -4.68 -1.35 -4.63
CA GLY A 113 -4.07 -1.16 -5.94
C GLY A 113 -2.58 -1.52 -6.02
N THR A 114 -1.98 -1.99 -4.94
CA THR A 114 -0.53 -2.27 -4.89
C THR A 114 -0.07 -3.25 -5.97
N VAL A 115 -0.90 -4.23 -6.35
CA VAL A 115 -0.58 -5.20 -7.40
C VAL A 115 -0.50 -4.61 -8.81
N VAL A 116 -1.02 -3.41 -9.01
CA VAL A 116 -0.95 -2.64 -10.29
C VAL A 116 -0.16 -1.34 -10.14
N ALA A 117 0.59 -1.20 -9.07
CA ALA A 117 1.39 0.01 -8.81
C ALA A 117 2.33 0.38 -9.98
N PRO A 118 2.96 -0.56 -10.72
CA PRO A 118 3.74 -0.22 -11.91
C PRO A 118 2.92 0.53 -12.96
N LEU A 119 1.70 0.08 -13.26
CA LEU A 119 0.82 0.75 -14.21
C LEU A 119 0.40 2.15 -13.71
N LEU A 120 0.09 2.28 -12.41
CA LEU A 120 -0.28 3.56 -11.81
C LEU A 120 0.87 4.58 -11.90
N LEU A 121 2.11 4.17 -11.66
CA LEU A 121 3.28 5.03 -11.77
C LEU A 121 3.72 5.30 -13.22
N LYS A 122 3.41 4.40 -14.16
CA LYS A 122 3.56 4.68 -15.60
C LYS A 122 2.52 5.70 -16.06
N ALA A 123 1.30 5.62 -15.53
CA ALA A 123 0.22 6.57 -15.86
C ALA A 123 0.47 7.96 -15.28
N LEU A 124 1.12 8.08 -14.12
CA LEU A 124 1.51 9.34 -13.50
C LEU A 124 3.05 9.41 -13.39
N PRO A 125 3.76 9.76 -14.47
CA PRO A 125 5.23 9.69 -14.52
C PRO A 125 5.97 10.72 -13.65
N GLN A 126 5.28 11.76 -13.16
CA GLN A 126 5.86 12.74 -12.23
C GLN A 126 5.48 12.45 -10.75
N ALA A 127 4.47 11.60 -10.53
CA ALA A 127 4.06 11.23 -9.19
C ALA A 127 5.12 10.38 -8.48
N LYS A 128 5.19 10.54 -7.16
CA LYS A 128 6.05 9.72 -6.28
C LYS A 128 5.24 8.61 -5.64
N ALA A 129 5.92 7.58 -5.14
CA ALA A 129 5.30 6.50 -4.41
C ALA A 129 6.04 6.18 -3.12
N ILE A 130 5.28 5.87 -2.09
CA ILE A 130 5.76 5.25 -0.85
C ILE A 130 5.23 3.82 -0.83
N PHE A 131 6.12 2.87 -0.75
CA PHE A 131 5.77 1.47 -0.54
C PHE A 131 5.97 1.11 0.92
N VAL A 132 4.88 0.83 1.65
CA VAL A 132 4.97 0.40 3.05
C VAL A 132 5.24 -1.10 3.08
N LEU A 133 6.49 -1.43 3.36
CA LEU A 133 6.96 -2.78 3.57
C LEU A 133 6.76 -3.17 5.04
N ARG A 134 6.24 -4.35 5.29
CA ARG A 134 6.13 -4.98 6.60
C ARG A 134 6.36 -6.48 6.47
N ASP A 135 6.87 -7.10 7.51
CA ASP A 135 7.03 -8.56 7.55
C ASP A 135 5.73 -9.26 7.11
N PRO A 136 5.75 -10.01 6.00
CA PRO A 136 4.59 -10.74 5.50
C PRO A 136 3.92 -11.63 6.55
N ARG A 137 4.69 -12.20 7.46
CA ARG A 137 4.20 -13.06 8.55
C ARG A 137 3.32 -12.27 9.53
N ASP A 138 3.76 -11.09 9.95
CA ASP A 138 2.95 -10.19 10.80
C ASP A 138 1.70 -9.67 10.08
N VAL A 139 1.80 -9.41 8.79
CA VAL A 139 0.65 -8.98 7.97
C VAL A 139 -0.38 -10.09 7.88
N ILE A 140 0.05 -11.33 7.62
CA ILE A 140 -0.83 -12.50 7.51
C ILE A 140 -1.49 -12.79 8.87
N ALA A 141 -0.74 -12.79 9.97
CA ALA A 141 -1.29 -12.91 11.32
C ALA A 141 -2.35 -11.83 11.61
N SER A 142 -2.08 -10.58 11.20
CA SER A 142 -3.04 -9.48 11.33
C SER A 142 -4.30 -9.65 10.49
N LEU A 143 -4.20 -10.24 9.30
CA LEU A 143 -5.35 -10.52 8.44
C LEU A 143 -6.21 -11.65 8.97
N ILE A 144 -5.58 -12.71 9.50
CA ILE A 144 -6.29 -13.82 10.16
C ILE A 144 -7.15 -13.25 11.29
N ASP A 145 -6.54 -12.45 12.17
CA ASP A 145 -7.27 -11.84 13.30
C ASP A 145 -8.40 -10.90 12.83
N ALA A 146 -8.15 -10.08 11.82
CA ALA A 146 -9.14 -9.14 11.29
C ALA A 146 -10.36 -9.81 10.63
N ARG A 147 -10.21 -11.05 10.13
CA ARG A 147 -11.27 -11.80 9.41
C ARG A 147 -12.00 -12.84 10.26
N LYS A 148 -11.55 -13.07 11.51
CA LYS A 148 -12.26 -13.99 12.42
C LYS A 148 -13.71 -13.54 12.65
N PRO A 149 -14.65 -14.46 12.95
CA PRO A 149 -15.98 -14.10 13.40
C PRO A 149 -15.93 -13.12 14.58
N GLY A 150 -16.81 -12.13 14.58
CA GLY A 150 -16.85 -11.08 15.61
C GLY A 150 -15.75 -10.02 15.52
N SER A 151 -14.85 -10.09 14.51
CA SER A 151 -13.88 -9.04 14.24
C SER A 151 -14.43 -7.97 13.29
N TRP A 152 -13.79 -6.80 13.27
CA TRP A 152 -14.24 -5.64 12.50
C TRP A 152 -14.39 -5.90 10.99
N MET A 153 -13.63 -6.84 10.42
CA MET A 153 -13.72 -7.24 9.01
C MET A 153 -14.58 -8.49 8.85
N GLY A 154 -14.55 -9.41 9.81
CA GLY A 154 -15.34 -10.65 9.76
C GLY A 154 -16.83 -10.40 9.69
N GLU A 155 -17.33 -9.33 10.31
CA GLU A 155 -18.73 -8.92 10.24
C GLU A 155 -19.16 -8.34 8.88
N ARG A 156 -18.19 -7.93 8.05
CA ARG A 156 -18.43 -7.29 6.73
C ARG A 156 -18.29 -8.24 5.55
N VAL A 157 -17.67 -9.40 5.77
CA VAL A 157 -17.43 -10.39 4.72
C VAL A 157 -18.49 -11.47 4.80
N ALA A 158 -19.26 -11.64 3.73
CA ALA A 158 -20.31 -12.67 3.66
C ALA A 158 -19.79 -14.12 3.58
N GLU A 159 -18.47 -14.29 3.36
CA GLU A 159 -17.85 -15.62 3.27
C GLU A 159 -17.54 -16.18 4.66
N GLU A 160 -17.75 -17.47 4.81
CA GLU A 160 -17.34 -18.21 6.01
C GLU A 160 -15.83 -18.11 6.21
N PHE A 161 -15.41 -17.83 7.44
CA PHE A 161 -14.01 -17.72 7.80
C PHE A 161 -13.25 -19.03 7.58
N ASN A 162 -12.24 -18.97 6.73
CA ASN A 162 -11.33 -20.09 6.50
C ASN A 162 -9.87 -19.60 6.62
N ARG A 163 -9.21 -20.00 7.69
CA ARG A 163 -7.85 -19.58 8.03
C ARG A 163 -6.84 -19.93 6.94
N THR A 164 -6.90 -21.16 6.42
CA THR A 164 -6.01 -21.64 5.34
C THR A 164 -6.20 -20.82 4.06
N ARG A 165 -7.45 -20.47 3.74
CA ARG A 165 -7.75 -19.60 2.59
C ARG A 165 -7.15 -18.21 2.77
N VAL A 166 -7.24 -17.62 3.96
CA VAL A 166 -6.63 -16.31 4.26
C VAL A 166 -5.12 -16.34 4.05
N VAL A 167 -4.44 -17.37 4.55
CA VAL A 167 -2.99 -17.55 4.39
C VAL A 167 -2.62 -17.66 2.91
N ASN A 168 -3.26 -18.59 2.18
CA ASN A 168 -2.95 -18.85 0.78
C ASN A 168 -3.21 -17.64 -0.13
N GLN A 169 -4.32 -16.94 0.07
CA GLN A 169 -4.63 -15.71 -0.68
C GLN A 169 -3.61 -14.60 -0.39
N SER A 170 -3.16 -14.48 0.86
CA SER A 170 -2.16 -13.50 1.25
C SER A 170 -0.80 -13.80 0.64
N ILE A 171 -0.37 -15.06 0.65
CA ILE A 171 0.86 -15.50 0.00
C ILE A 171 0.84 -15.15 -1.51
N LYS A 172 -0.23 -15.53 -2.22
CA LYS A 172 -0.38 -15.20 -3.65
C LYS A 172 -0.34 -13.70 -3.90
N ARG A 173 -0.95 -12.91 -3.02
CA ARG A 173 -0.91 -11.45 -3.12
C ARG A 173 0.50 -10.91 -2.90
N PHE A 174 1.25 -11.42 -1.93
CA PHE A 174 2.64 -11.03 -1.71
C PHE A 174 3.54 -11.39 -2.89
N GLN A 175 3.34 -12.54 -3.53
CA GLN A 175 4.08 -12.92 -4.74
C GLN A 175 3.86 -11.91 -5.87
N ARG A 176 2.61 -11.47 -6.10
CA ARG A 176 2.30 -10.43 -7.09
C ARG A 176 2.89 -9.07 -6.70
N ILE A 177 2.83 -8.72 -5.42
CA ILE A 177 3.44 -7.48 -4.89
C ILE A 177 4.96 -7.53 -5.09
N ALA A 178 5.61 -8.64 -4.81
CA ALA A 178 7.05 -8.80 -4.99
C ALA A 178 7.47 -8.58 -6.45
N ALA A 179 6.75 -9.18 -7.39
CA ALA A 179 7.01 -8.99 -8.82
C ALA A 179 6.79 -7.52 -9.25
N GLY A 180 5.70 -6.89 -8.81
CA GLY A 180 5.43 -5.48 -9.11
C GLY A 180 6.46 -4.54 -8.47
N LEU A 181 6.94 -4.84 -7.26
CA LEU A 181 7.95 -4.05 -6.59
C LEU A 181 9.30 -4.13 -7.32
N GLN A 182 9.69 -5.31 -7.77
CA GLN A 182 10.88 -5.49 -8.60
C GLN A 182 10.81 -4.69 -9.91
N GLU A 183 9.64 -4.64 -10.56
CA GLU A 183 9.42 -3.78 -11.74
C GLU A 183 9.55 -2.29 -11.38
N LEU A 184 8.98 -1.86 -10.24
CA LEU A 184 9.04 -0.47 -9.78
C LEU A 184 10.47 -0.03 -9.45
N GLU A 185 11.29 -0.88 -8.85
CA GLU A 185 12.69 -0.60 -8.56
C GLU A 185 13.49 -0.29 -9.84
N GLN A 186 13.13 -0.94 -10.95
CA GLN A 186 13.77 -0.72 -12.25
C GLN A 186 13.21 0.49 -13.00
N THR A 187 11.90 0.75 -12.90
CA THR A 187 11.20 1.71 -13.76
C THR A 187 10.87 3.04 -13.08
N ALA A 188 10.84 3.05 -11.76
CA ALA A 188 10.48 4.22 -10.94
C ALA A 188 11.64 4.71 -10.04
N ALA A 189 12.90 4.44 -10.44
CA ALA A 189 14.09 4.88 -9.70
C ALA A 189 14.01 6.39 -9.40
N GLY A 190 14.27 6.77 -8.14
CA GLY A 190 14.17 8.16 -7.66
C GLY A 190 12.74 8.64 -7.36
N ARG A 191 11.69 7.85 -7.68
CA ARG A 191 10.30 8.18 -7.38
C ARG A 191 9.63 7.21 -6.40
N LEU A 192 10.28 6.07 -6.12
CA LEU A 192 9.84 5.06 -5.17
C LEU A 192 10.64 5.17 -3.87
N TYR A 193 9.94 5.25 -2.73
CA TYR A 193 10.52 5.15 -1.41
C TYR A 193 9.95 3.95 -0.65
N GLU A 194 10.81 3.08 -0.16
CA GLU A 194 10.39 1.98 0.71
C GLU A 194 10.38 2.42 2.18
N MET A 195 9.20 2.49 2.75
CA MET A 195 8.99 2.72 4.18
C MET A 195 8.87 1.39 4.91
N VAL A 196 9.91 0.99 5.63
CA VAL A 196 9.88 -0.23 6.44
C VAL A 196 9.11 0.03 7.74
N TYR A 197 7.98 -0.65 7.92
CA TYR A 197 7.09 -0.47 9.06
C TYR A 197 7.81 -0.63 10.40
N GLU A 198 8.68 -1.61 10.51
CA GLU A 198 9.43 -1.91 11.72
C GLU A 198 10.36 -0.75 12.12
N ARG A 199 11.04 -0.12 11.15
CA ARG A 199 11.84 1.09 11.38
C ARG A 199 10.97 2.27 11.75
N LEU A 200 9.86 2.47 11.01
CA LEU A 200 8.89 3.53 11.33
C LEU A 200 8.34 3.38 12.76
N ARG A 201 8.14 2.16 13.25
CA ARG A 201 7.72 1.90 14.64
C ARG A 201 8.80 2.22 15.67
N THR A 202 10.07 1.99 15.34
CA THR A 202 11.20 2.20 16.24
C THR A 202 11.59 3.68 16.31
N ASP A 203 11.64 4.36 15.16
CA ASP A 203 11.98 5.79 15.04
C ASP A 203 11.01 6.51 14.11
N THR A 204 9.80 6.73 14.58
CA THR A 204 8.75 7.41 13.78
C THR A 204 9.18 8.81 13.34
N PHE A 205 9.83 9.57 14.25
CA PHE A 205 10.22 10.93 13.93
C PHE A 205 11.34 10.99 12.88
N GLY A 206 12.39 10.19 13.05
CA GLY A 206 13.52 10.15 12.12
C GLY A 206 13.10 9.65 10.74
N GLU A 207 12.32 8.57 10.65
CA GLU A 207 11.81 8.04 9.38
C GLU A 207 10.89 9.04 8.66
N MET A 208 10.03 9.74 9.37
CA MET A 208 9.14 10.74 8.77
C MET A 208 9.89 12.00 8.32
N ARG A 209 10.90 12.44 9.08
CA ARG A 209 11.78 13.56 8.68
C ARG A 209 12.57 13.20 7.42
N HIS A 210 13.12 11.99 7.38
CA HIS A 210 13.82 11.50 6.19
C HIS A 210 12.88 11.41 4.99
N LEU A 211 11.67 10.89 5.18
CA LEU A 211 10.64 10.83 4.12
C LEU A 211 10.30 12.23 3.59
N ALA A 212 10.14 13.22 4.45
CA ALA A 212 9.87 14.60 4.02
C ALA A 212 10.99 15.12 3.10
N HIS A 213 12.25 14.86 3.46
CA HIS A 213 13.40 15.22 2.62
C HIS A 213 13.35 14.53 1.25
N VAL A 214 13.11 13.22 1.20
CA VAL A 214 12.99 12.44 -0.05
C VAL A 214 11.85 12.94 -0.92
N LEU A 215 10.71 13.27 -0.31
CA LEU A 215 9.56 13.82 -1.03
C LEU A 215 9.77 15.28 -1.49
N GLY A 216 10.78 15.98 -0.97
CA GLY A 216 11.00 17.40 -1.21
C GLY A 216 9.91 18.28 -0.57
N ILE A 217 9.34 17.84 0.55
CA ILE A 217 8.30 18.56 1.30
C ILE A 217 8.96 19.29 2.46
N PRO A 218 8.74 20.61 2.62
CA PRO A 218 9.18 21.33 3.81
C PRO A 218 8.65 20.68 5.08
N CYS A 219 9.51 20.47 6.06
CA CYS A 219 9.18 19.83 7.31
C CYS A 219 9.43 20.77 8.49
N ASP A 220 8.37 21.15 9.19
CA ASP A 220 8.46 21.79 10.50
C ASP A 220 8.60 20.69 11.57
N GLU A 221 9.75 20.68 12.24
CA GLU A 221 10.03 19.64 13.24
C GLU A 221 9.07 19.68 14.44
N ALA A 222 8.60 20.85 14.84
CA ALA A 222 7.65 20.95 15.95
C ALA A 222 6.29 20.37 15.58
N VAL A 223 5.81 20.68 14.35
CA VAL A 223 4.58 20.08 13.80
C VAL A 223 4.73 18.59 13.65
N LEU A 224 5.86 18.12 13.13
CA LEU A 224 6.12 16.69 12.97
C LEU A 224 6.15 15.95 14.33
N ARG A 225 6.80 16.51 15.36
CA ARG A 225 6.81 15.92 16.71
C ARG A 225 5.39 15.82 17.29
N ALA A 226 4.59 16.88 17.15
CA ALA A 226 3.21 16.86 17.58
C ALA A 226 2.36 15.80 16.83
N ALA A 227 2.60 15.64 15.52
CA ALA A 227 1.93 14.63 14.71
C ALA A 227 2.32 13.21 15.14
N VAL A 228 3.60 12.97 15.43
CA VAL A 228 4.09 11.68 15.93
C VAL A 228 3.44 11.33 17.27
N ASP A 229 3.43 12.28 18.23
CA ASP A 229 2.79 12.08 19.52
C ASP A 229 1.28 11.82 19.39
N LYS A 230 0.57 12.63 18.59
CA LYS A 230 -0.86 12.48 18.31
C LYS A 230 -1.22 11.10 17.77
N ASN A 231 -0.40 10.57 16.85
CA ASN A 231 -0.64 9.32 16.15
C ASN A 231 0.06 8.11 16.78
N ALA A 232 0.62 8.26 17.98
CA ALA A 232 1.23 7.16 18.72
C ALA A 232 0.19 6.09 19.10
N TYR A 233 0.58 4.82 19.03
CA TYR A 233 -0.30 3.68 19.39
C TYR A 233 -0.84 3.81 20.82
N GLU A 234 -0.04 4.35 21.72
CA GLU A 234 -0.36 4.55 23.14
C GLU A 234 -1.53 5.52 23.33
N ARG A 235 -1.68 6.51 22.44
CA ARG A 235 -2.77 7.50 22.43
C ARG A 235 -4.11 6.95 21.95
N ILE A 236 -4.11 5.80 21.30
CA ILE A 236 -5.37 5.20 20.82
C ILE A 236 -6.14 4.67 22.02
N PRO A 237 -7.43 5.04 22.19
CA PRO A 237 -8.28 4.56 23.25
C PRO A 237 -8.32 3.03 23.32
N ALA A 238 -8.34 2.46 24.52
CA ALA A 238 -8.26 1.02 24.74
C ALA A 238 -9.40 0.25 24.03
N GLU A 239 -10.59 0.83 23.98
CA GLU A 239 -11.75 0.24 23.32
C GLU A 239 -11.64 0.19 21.77
N ARG A 240 -10.72 0.96 21.20
CA ARG A 240 -10.49 1.04 19.74
C ARG A 240 -9.31 0.21 19.26
N LYS A 241 -8.56 -0.42 20.18
CA LYS A 241 -7.38 -1.24 19.86
C LYS A 241 -7.47 -2.62 20.53
N GLY A 242 -6.72 -3.59 19.98
CA GLY A 242 -6.67 -4.97 20.49
C GLY A 242 -7.11 -6.02 19.48
N PRO A 243 -7.16 -7.30 19.88
CA PRO A 243 -7.61 -8.40 19.04
C PRO A 243 -8.99 -8.14 18.42
N GLY A 244 -9.14 -8.49 17.14
CA GLY A 244 -10.38 -8.26 16.38
C GLY A 244 -10.70 -6.82 16.04
N LYS A 245 -9.90 -5.84 16.49
CA LYS A 245 -10.10 -4.42 16.19
C LYS A 245 -9.30 -3.99 14.95
N PHE A 246 -9.69 -2.84 14.37
CA PHE A 246 -8.96 -2.27 13.24
C PHE A 246 -7.51 -1.98 13.60
N VAL A 247 -7.23 -1.36 14.73
CA VAL A 247 -5.88 -1.24 15.30
C VAL A 247 -5.68 -2.39 16.28
N ARG A 248 -4.83 -3.36 15.92
CA ARG A 248 -4.64 -4.55 16.74
C ARG A 248 -3.63 -4.30 17.87
N THR A 249 -2.38 -4.62 17.67
CA THR A 249 -1.33 -4.56 18.71
C THR A 249 -0.16 -3.66 18.31
N ALA A 250 -0.04 -3.31 17.04
CA ALA A 250 1.12 -2.61 16.47
C ALA A 250 2.48 -3.28 16.79
N ARG A 251 2.46 -4.59 17.13
CA ARG A 251 3.63 -5.37 17.53
C ARG A 251 4.42 -5.81 16.30
N VAL A 252 5.72 -5.83 16.44
CA VAL A 252 6.67 -6.40 15.47
C VAL A 252 7.04 -7.80 15.94
N GLY A 253 7.07 -8.77 15.02
CA GLY A 253 7.45 -10.16 15.32
C GLY A 253 6.36 -10.99 16.03
N GLY A 254 5.13 -10.47 16.16
CA GLY A 254 4.02 -11.16 16.80
C GLY A 254 3.60 -12.46 16.11
N TRP A 255 3.95 -12.61 14.84
CA TRP A 255 3.66 -13.80 14.05
C TRP A 255 4.19 -15.11 14.65
N GLN A 256 5.29 -15.06 15.42
CA GLN A 256 5.90 -16.23 16.05
C GLN A 256 4.95 -16.94 17.04
N GLU A 257 4.08 -16.18 17.68
CA GLU A 257 3.10 -16.68 18.66
C GLU A 257 1.71 -16.92 18.02
N GLU A 258 1.44 -16.32 16.87
CA GLU A 258 0.10 -16.23 16.29
C GLU A 258 -0.12 -17.16 15.09
N LEU A 259 0.94 -17.48 14.34
CA LEU A 259 0.89 -18.39 13.21
C LEU A 259 1.17 -19.83 13.63
N GLU A 260 0.48 -20.76 12.99
CA GLU A 260 0.72 -22.19 13.18
C GLU A 260 2.01 -22.65 12.47
N PRO A 261 2.73 -23.67 12.97
CA PRO A 261 3.99 -24.13 12.35
C PRO A 261 3.86 -24.45 10.84
N GLY A 262 2.73 -25.05 10.43
CA GLY A 262 2.44 -25.34 9.03
C GLY A 262 2.29 -24.10 8.16
N GLU A 263 1.71 -23.01 8.73
CA GLU A 263 1.55 -21.72 8.05
C GLU A 263 2.90 -21.04 7.88
N ILE A 264 3.73 -21.03 8.93
CA ILE A 264 5.10 -20.50 8.88
C ILE A 264 5.91 -21.23 7.80
N THR A 265 5.85 -22.56 7.78
CA THR A 265 6.54 -23.38 6.75
C THR A 265 6.06 -23.02 5.35
N ALA A 266 4.75 -22.87 5.15
CA ALA A 266 4.19 -22.51 3.84
C ALA A 266 4.63 -21.11 3.40
N ILE A 267 4.65 -20.14 4.32
CA ILE A 267 5.10 -18.77 4.05
C ILE A 267 6.60 -18.76 3.70
N HIS A 268 7.43 -19.41 4.50
CA HIS A 268 8.88 -19.49 4.24
C HIS A 268 9.18 -20.13 2.89
N ARG A 269 8.51 -21.24 2.56
CA ARG A 269 8.69 -21.94 1.28
C ARG A 269 8.33 -21.07 0.08
N GLN A 270 7.24 -20.25 0.19
CA GLN A 270 6.68 -19.53 -0.96
C GLN A 270 7.12 -18.06 -1.04
N LEU A 271 7.53 -17.46 0.08
CA LEU A 271 7.97 -16.08 0.17
C LEU A 271 9.43 -15.94 0.65
N GLY A 272 10.19 -17.04 0.76
CA GLY A 272 11.54 -17.03 1.32
C GLY A 272 12.47 -16.05 0.60
N ASP A 273 12.47 -16.04 -0.74
CA ASP A 273 13.29 -15.11 -1.51
C ASP A 273 12.91 -13.65 -1.26
N PHE A 274 11.60 -13.36 -1.18
CA PHE A 274 11.12 -12.03 -0.84
C PHE A 274 11.53 -11.63 0.59
N LEU A 275 11.36 -12.53 1.57
CA LEU A 275 11.78 -12.28 2.95
C LEU A 275 13.27 -11.95 3.02
N ARG A 276 14.13 -12.78 2.41
CA ARG A 276 15.58 -12.56 2.38
C ARG A 276 15.98 -11.26 1.68
N SER A 277 15.39 -10.99 0.52
CA SER A 277 15.69 -9.77 -0.25
C SER A 277 15.31 -8.48 0.52
N ARG A 278 14.41 -8.59 1.50
CA ARG A 278 13.97 -7.46 2.34
C ARG A 278 14.58 -7.49 3.75
N GLY A 279 15.55 -8.38 4.00
CA GLY A 279 16.28 -8.45 5.27
C GLY A 279 15.52 -9.10 6.42
N TYR A 280 14.44 -9.85 6.13
CA TYR A 280 13.72 -10.61 7.16
C TYR A 280 14.39 -11.97 7.36
N GLU A 281 14.77 -12.27 8.59
CA GLU A 281 15.38 -13.55 8.95
C GLU A 281 14.37 -14.71 8.86
N ILE A 282 14.85 -15.85 8.36
CA ILE A 282 14.12 -17.12 8.36
C ILE A 282 14.79 -18.04 9.37
N PRO A 283 14.13 -18.36 10.52
CA PRO A 283 14.70 -19.23 11.54
C PRO A 283 15.10 -20.60 10.96
N GLY A 284 16.30 -21.06 11.29
CA GLY A 284 16.86 -22.36 10.83
C GLY A 284 17.66 -22.29 9.53
N GLU A 285 17.67 -21.16 8.81
CA GLU A 285 18.63 -20.91 7.74
C GLU A 285 19.84 -20.18 8.34
N ALA A 286 21.05 -20.75 8.19
CA ALA A 286 22.28 -20.09 8.62
C ALA A 286 22.41 -18.77 7.86
N GLY A 287 22.47 -17.64 8.58
CA GLY A 287 22.54 -16.32 8.01
C GLY A 287 23.79 -16.14 7.14
N GLY A 288 23.63 -16.25 5.85
CA GLY A 288 24.57 -15.72 4.89
C GLY A 288 24.38 -14.20 4.86
N ARG A 289 25.18 -13.46 5.61
CA ARG A 289 25.41 -12.03 5.31
C ARG A 289 26.29 -11.96 4.07
N PRO A 290 25.96 -11.17 3.06
CA PRO A 290 26.94 -10.74 2.09
C PRO A 290 27.96 -9.80 2.72
#